data_59f042d468389d0cda60a3c537a66fb5
#
_entry.id   59f042d468389d0cda60a3c537a66fb5
#
_cell.length_a   1.000
_cell.length_b   1.000
_cell.length_c   1.000
_cell.angle_alpha   90.00
_cell.angle_beta   90.00
_cell.angle_gamma   90.00
#
_symmetry.space_group_name_H-M   'P 1'
#
loop_
_entity.id
_entity.type
_entity.pdbx_description
1 polymer ?
#
loop_
_entity_poly.entity_id
_entity_poly.type
_entity_poly.pdbx_seq_one_letter_code
_entity_poly.pdbx_strand_id
1 'polypeptide(L)'
;GERSDMILGHEAVGEIVETGALVRTLRPGDRVIVPAITPDWGAPEAQAGFAMHSGGMLAGWKFSNFKDGVFAEFFHVNEADANMAHLPADVDPVAAVMLADMVPTGFHGVELADVQFGDDVCVVGIGPVGLMSVAGAALHGAAQLFAVGSRPVCAEAARRYGATEILNYREGDIVAQVMEKTNGRGVDRVIIAGGDAECTFGEAVKMLKPGGRIGNVNYLGSGENVLIPRAEWGCGMGHKTIAGGLMPGGRLRMEKLAALLQTGRLDTLPLITHRFHGFEHMEEALLLMKNKPRDLIKPVVILD
;
A
#
# COMPACT_ATOMS: atom_id res chain seq x y z
N GLY A 1 -9.06 -14.66 -16.10
CA GLY A 1 -8.53 -15.88 -16.71
C GLY A 1 -7.04 -15.97 -16.49
N GLU A 2 -6.50 -17.17 -16.34
CA GLU A 2 -5.05 -17.38 -16.29
C GLU A 2 -4.43 -16.83 -17.57
N ARG A 3 -3.46 -15.94 -17.43
CA ARG A 3 -2.63 -15.46 -18.55
C ARG A 3 -1.30 -16.18 -18.47
N SER A 4 -0.92 -16.84 -19.55
CA SER A 4 0.42 -17.40 -19.76
C SER A 4 1.30 -16.38 -20.47
N ASP A 5 2.62 -16.55 -20.34
CA ASP A 5 3.64 -15.81 -21.08
C ASP A 5 3.67 -14.30 -20.82
N MET A 6 3.39 -13.88 -19.58
CA MET A 6 3.47 -12.49 -19.15
C MET A 6 4.59 -12.32 -18.11
N ILE A 7 5.41 -11.29 -18.28
CA ILE A 7 6.42 -10.89 -17.28
C ILE A 7 5.70 -10.33 -16.06
N LEU A 8 6.12 -10.75 -14.87
CA LEU A 8 5.56 -10.31 -13.60
C LEU A 8 6.22 -9.02 -13.10
N GLY A 9 5.71 -8.49 -11.97
CA GLY A 9 6.27 -7.36 -11.25
C GLY A 9 5.65 -6.02 -11.62
N HIS A 10 5.58 -5.12 -10.64
CA HIS A 10 5.00 -3.78 -10.82
C HIS A 10 5.69 -2.70 -9.96
N GLU A 11 6.77 -3.04 -9.27
CA GLU A 11 7.51 -2.12 -8.39
C GLU A 11 8.94 -2.00 -8.89
N ALA A 12 9.34 -0.79 -9.31
CA ALA A 12 10.71 -0.58 -9.79
C ALA A 12 11.23 0.84 -9.54
N VAL A 13 12.53 0.90 -9.40
CA VAL A 13 13.37 2.08 -9.64
C VAL A 13 14.32 1.71 -10.76
N GLY A 14 14.54 2.59 -11.71
CA GLY A 14 15.38 2.28 -12.85
C GLY A 14 15.98 3.52 -13.48
N GLU A 15 16.73 3.30 -14.57
CA GLU A 15 17.30 4.34 -15.41
C GLU A 15 16.63 4.30 -16.78
N ILE A 16 16.33 5.47 -17.33
CA ILE A 16 15.73 5.59 -18.66
C ILE A 16 16.81 5.32 -19.72
N VAL A 17 16.58 4.34 -20.57
CA VAL A 17 17.48 4.03 -21.69
C VAL A 17 17.00 4.63 -23.00
N GLU A 18 15.69 4.76 -23.19
CA GLU A 18 15.07 5.32 -24.40
C GLU A 18 13.77 6.02 -24.07
N THR A 19 13.41 7.05 -24.85
CA THR A 19 12.14 7.77 -24.72
C THR A 19 11.39 7.84 -26.04
N GLY A 20 10.07 7.69 -26.00
CA GLY A 20 9.22 7.93 -27.15
C GLY A 20 9.17 9.42 -27.54
N ALA A 21 8.82 9.70 -28.80
CA ALA A 21 8.85 11.05 -29.38
C ALA A 21 7.95 12.09 -28.66
N LEU A 22 6.97 11.65 -27.86
CA LEU A 22 6.08 12.52 -27.11
C LEU A 22 6.55 12.84 -25.70
N VAL A 23 7.58 12.15 -25.18
CA VAL A 23 8.17 12.40 -23.86
C VAL A 23 8.93 13.72 -23.89
N ARG A 24 8.69 14.58 -22.90
CA ARG A 24 9.23 15.96 -22.87
C ARG A 24 10.11 16.26 -21.67
N THR A 25 9.84 15.66 -20.51
CA THR A 25 10.49 16.00 -19.24
C THR A 25 11.53 14.98 -18.81
N LEU A 26 11.48 13.79 -19.36
CA LEU A 26 12.38 12.67 -19.07
C LEU A 26 13.33 12.40 -20.22
N ARG A 27 14.53 11.94 -19.92
CA ARG A 27 15.61 11.70 -20.91
C ARG A 27 16.39 10.43 -20.58
N PRO A 28 17.04 9.78 -21.56
CA PRO A 28 18.01 8.73 -21.30
C PRO A 28 19.06 9.16 -20.27
N GLY A 29 19.34 8.29 -19.30
CA GLY A 29 20.22 8.54 -18.16
C GLY A 29 19.50 9.08 -16.90
N ASP A 30 18.25 9.49 -17.01
CA ASP A 30 17.47 9.90 -15.81
C ASP A 30 17.12 8.67 -14.98
N ARG A 31 17.36 8.77 -13.67
CA ARG A 31 16.91 7.76 -12.70
C ARG A 31 15.50 8.09 -12.23
N VAL A 32 14.62 7.09 -12.22
CA VAL A 32 13.19 7.29 -11.99
C VAL A 32 12.59 6.26 -11.04
N ILE A 33 11.54 6.70 -10.34
CA ILE A 33 10.63 5.86 -9.57
C ILE A 33 9.47 5.50 -10.49
N VAL A 34 9.19 4.22 -10.64
CA VAL A 34 8.11 3.69 -11.49
C VAL A 34 6.97 3.20 -10.59
N PRO A 35 5.83 3.90 -10.52
CA PRO A 35 4.71 3.48 -9.70
C PRO A 35 4.03 2.23 -10.27
N ALA A 36 3.46 1.40 -9.39
CA ALA A 36 2.71 0.21 -9.76
C ALA A 36 1.48 0.56 -10.64
N ILE A 37 0.88 1.71 -10.41
CA ILE A 37 -0.30 2.18 -11.13
C ILE A 37 0.15 3.24 -12.14
N THR A 38 -0.02 2.90 -13.42
CA THR A 38 0.38 3.74 -14.56
C THR A 38 -0.81 3.98 -15.49
N PRO A 39 -1.77 4.83 -15.06
CA PRO A 39 -3.00 5.08 -15.81
C PRO A 39 -2.76 5.80 -17.14
N ASP A 40 -3.81 5.84 -17.96
CA ASP A 40 -3.94 6.75 -19.09
C ASP A 40 -4.60 8.04 -18.60
N TRP A 41 -3.83 9.12 -18.54
CA TRP A 41 -4.29 10.38 -17.96
C TRP A 41 -5.28 11.13 -18.84
N GLY A 42 -5.36 10.77 -20.13
CA GLY A 42 -6.37 11.26 -21.05
C GLY A 42 -7.75 10.58 -20.94
N ALA A 43 -7.86 9.49 -20.19
CA ALA A 43 -9.10 8.74 -20.04
C ALA A 43 -10.18 9.52 -19.24
N PRO A 44 -11.47 9.29 -19.50
CA PRO A 44 -12.57 9.93 -18.76
C PRO A 44 -12.50 9.70 -17.26
N GLU A 45 -12.12 8.50 -16.84
CA GLU A 45 -11.96 8.15 -15.41
C GLU A 45 -10.88 9.01 -14.75
N ALA A 46 -9.76 9.26 -15.45
CA ALA A 46 -8.69 10.12 -14.94
C ALA A 46 -9.17 11.58 -14.79
N GLN A 47 -9.94 12.09 -15.76
CA GLN A 47 -10.54 13.41 -15.71
C GLN A 47 -11.55 13.55 -14.56
N ALA A 48 -12.22 12.45 -14.17
CA ALA A 48 -13.14 12.39 -13.04
C ALA A 48 -12.42 12.18 -11.67
N GLY A 49 -11.10 12.10 -11.64
CA GLY A 49 -10.32 11.89 -10.40
C GLY A 49 -10.07 10.42 -10.04
N PHE A 50 -10.42 9.48 -10.93
CA PHE A 50 -10.28 8.04 -10.72
C PHE A 50 -9.32 7.41 -11.75
N ALA A 51 -8.17 8.03 -11.95
CA ALA A 51 -7.18 7.60 -12.95
C ALA A 51 -6.79 6.12 -12.84
N MET A 52 -6.78 5.56 -11.62
CA MET A 52 -6.50 4.15 -11.36
C MET A 52 -7.49 3.18 -12.02
N HIS A 53 -8.60 3.68 -12.54
CA HIS A 53 -9.60 2.91 -13.28
C HIS A 53 -9.63 3.23 -14.78
N SER A 54 -8.63 3.92 -15.31
CA SER A 54 -8.56 4.25 -16.74
C SER A 54 -8.61 2.99 -17.61
N GLY A 55 -9.66 2.90 -18.45
CA GLY A 55 -9.91 1.71 -19.27
C GLY A 55 -10.73 0.61 -18.61
N GLY A 56 -11.27 0.83 -17.40
CA GLY A 56 -12.13 -0.09 -16.67
C GLY A 56 -11.72 -0.28 -15.20
N MET A 57 -12.48 -1.11 -14.49
CA MET A 57 -12.22 -1.37 -13.07
C MET A 57 -10.79 -1.89 -12.84
N LEU A 58 -9.98 -1.15 -12.05
CA LEU A 58 -8.59 -1.43 -11.72
C LEU A 58 -7.63 -1.43 -12.92
N ALA A 59 -8.04 -1.00 -14.12
CA ALA A 59 -7.26 -1.12 -15.34
C ALA A 59 -6.06 -0.15 -15.42
N GLY A 60 -5.95 0.82 -14.54
CA GLY A 60 -4.73 1.62 -14.35
C GLY A 60 -3.56 0.82 -13.76
N TRP A 61 -3.82 -0.33 -13.15
CA TRP A 61 -2.80 -1.30 -12.78
C TRP A 61 -2.44 -2.15 -14.00
N LYS A 62 -1.57 -1.62 -14.85
CA LYS A 62 -1.26 -2.21 -16.16
C LYS A 62 -0.22 -3.31 -16.10
N PHE A 63 0.84 -3.12 -15.30
CA PHE A 63 1.93 -4.10 -15.17
C PHE A 63 1.42 -5.44 -14.66
N SER A 64 1.82 -6.52 -15.31
CA SER A 64 1.41 -7.90 -15.02
C SER A 64 -0.09 -8.18 -15.17
N ASN A 65 -0.88 -7.22 -15.68
CA ASN A 65 -2.31 -7.37 -15.91
C ASN A 65 -2.71 -7.13 -17.38
N PHE A 66 -2.25 -6.05 -17.98
CA PHE A 66 -2.58 -5.67 -19.36
C PHE A 66 -1.34 -5.57 -20.25
N LYS A 67 -0.17 -5.49 -19.66
CA LYS A 67 1.14 -5.54 -20.32
C LYS A 67 2.15 -6.23 -19.42
N ASP A 68 3.31 -6.55 -19.96
CA ASP A 68 4.45 -7.09 -19.24
C ASP A 68 4.82 -6.22 -18.05
N GLY A 69 5.24 -6.89 -16.97
CA GLY A 69 5.66 -6.27 -15.73
C GLY A 69 7.13 -5.84 -15.75
N VAL A 70 7.62 -5.48 -14.56
CA VAL A 70 8.95 -4.88 -14.39
C VAL A 70 10.05 -5.88 -13.98
N PHE A 71 9.75 -7.18 -13.86
CA PHE A 71 10.77 -8.19 -13.56
C PHE A 71 11.53 -8.57 -14.84
N ALA A 72 12.18 -7.58 -15.41
CA ALA A 72 12.95 -7.65 -16.65
C ALA A 72 14.11 -6.65 -16.58
N GLU A 73 15.15 -6.87 -17.37
CA GLU A 73 16.25 -5.90 -17.53
C GLU A 73 15.76 -4.60 -18.17
N PHE A 74 14.79 -4.71 -19.10
CA PHE A 74 14.13 -3.57 -19.74
C PHE A 74 12.61 -3.74 -19.73
N PHE A 75 11.90 -2.67 -19.49
CA PHE A 75 10.44 -2.64 -19.53
C PHE A 75 9.92 -1.27 -19.99
N HIS A 76 8.71 -1.24 -20.51
CA HIS A 76 8.09 -0.03 -21.04
C HIS A 76 7.13 0.61 -20.06
N VAL A 77 7.18 1.94 -19.89
CA VAL A 77 6.22 2.73 -19.14
C VAL A 77 5.43 3.64 -20.08
N ASN A 78 4.09 3.53 -20.06
CA ASN A 78 3.21 4.40 -20.82
C ASN A 78 3.08 5.79 -20.17
N GLU A 79 2.86 6.83 -20.99
CA GLU A 79 2.69 8.22 -20.53
C GLU A 79 3.74 8.63 -19.48
N ALA A 80 5.01 8.40 -19.82
CA ALA A 80 6.14 8.47 -18.92
C ALA A 80 6.20 9.77 -18.10
N ASP A 81 6.01 10.93 -18.74
CA ASP A 81 6.03 12.25 -18.09
C ASP A 81 4.96 12.43 -16.99
N ALA A 82 3.84 11.72 -17.11
CA ALA A 82 2.75 11.80 -16.16
C ALA A 82 2.79 10.70 -15.08
N ASN A 83 3.44 9.57 -15.40
CA ASN A 83 3.46 8.40 -14.53
C ASN A 83 4.72 8.28 -13.68
N MET A 84 5.91 8.65 -14.19
CA MET A 84 7.18 8.48 -13.48
C MET A 84 7.64 9.77 -12.81
N ALA A 85 8.32 9.63 -11.67
CA ALA A 85 9.00 10.72 -10.99
C ALA A 85 10.52 10.53 -11.07
N HIS A 86 11.28 11.62 -11.18
CA HIS A 86 12.73 11.56 -10.98
C HIS A 86 13.06 11.01 -9.59
N LEU A 87 14.02 10.12 -9.52
CA LEU A 87 14.63 9.73 -8.26
C LEU A 87 15.58 10.85 -7.81
N PRO A 88 15.33 11.51 -6.66
CA PRO A 88 16.25 12.51 -6.16
C PRO A 88 17.64 11.92 -5.90
N ALA A 89 18.69 12.68 -6.23
CA ALA A 89 20.08 12.20 -6.18
C ALA A 89 20.55 11.79 -4.78
N ASP A 90 19.93 12.36 -3.75
CA ASP A 90 20.20 12.12 -2.32
C ASP A 90 19.33 11.01 -1.71
N VAL A 91 18.46 10.38 -2.49
CA VAL A 91 17.60 9.26 -2.04
C VAL A 91 18.20 7.93 -2.51
N ASP A 92 18.36 7.01 -1.55
CA ASP A 92 18.78 5.64 -1.83
C ASP A 92 17.72 4.92 -2.71
N PRO A 93 18.08 4.39 -3.90
CA PRO A 93 17.16 3.67 -4.76
C PRO A 93 16.50 2.46 -4.09
N VAL A 94 17.21 1.80 -3.18
CA VAL A 94 16.66 0.67 -2.41
C VAL A 94 15.57 1.13 -1.45
N ALA A 95 15.70 2.31 -0.86
CA ALA A 95 14.62 2.91 -0.07
C ALA A 95 13.48 3.39 -0.98
N ALA A 96 13.80 3.96 -2.14
CA ALA A 96 12.85 4.57 -3.06
C ALA A 96 11.93 3.54 -3.76
N VAL A 97 12.35 2.28 -3.94
CA VAL A 97 11.49 1.27 -4.57
C VAL A 97 10.20 1.02 -3.77
N MET A 98 10.19 1.28 -2.47
CA MET A 98 8.97 1.22 -1.67
C MET A 98 7.94 2.30 -2.05
N LEU A 99 8.36 3.38 -2.72
CA LEU A 99 7.47 4.41 -3.25
C LEU A 99 6.69 3.94 -4.48
N ALA A 100 7.10 2.84 -5.11
CA ALA A 100 6.40 2.31 -6.27
C ALA A 100 5.00 1.79 -5.90
N ASP A 101 4.85 1.15 -4.73
CA ASP A 101 3.58 0.57 -4.29
C ASP A 101 3.34 0.69 -2.78
N MET A 102 4.25 0.20 -1.93
CA MET A 102 3.99 0.01 -0.50
C MET A 102 3.59 1.31 0.21
N VAL A 103 4.34 2.37 -0.01
CA VAL A 103 4.08 3.68 0.60
C VAL A 103 2.80 4.31 0.05
N PRO A 104 2.63 4.48 -1.28
CA PRO A 104 1.42 5.13 -1.80
C PRO A 104 0.14 4.37 -1.50
N THR A 105 0.19 3.02 -1.45
CA THR A 105 -0.95 2.18 -1.08
C THR A 105 -1.29 2.31 0.41
N GLY A 106 -0.28 2.24 1.28
CA GLY A 106 -0.49 2.40 2.72
C GLY A 106 -1.04 3.78 3.09
N PHE A 107 -0.49 4.84 2.49
CA PHE A 107 -0.97 6.22 2.67
C PHE A 107 -2.37 6.42 2.08
N HIS A 108 -2.69 5.74 0.97
CA HIS A 108 -4.05 5.78 0.43
C HIS A 108 -5.09 5.17 1.39
N GLY A 109 -4.72 4.13 2.13
CA GLY A 109 -5.56 3.60 3.21
C GLY A 109 -5.88 4.65 4.28
N VAL A 110 -4.90 5.49 4.63
CA VAL A 110 -5.07 6.61 5.57
C VAL A 110 -6.01 7.68 5.00
N GLU A 111 -5.84 8.02 3.72
CA GLU A 111 -6.72 8.96 3.00
C GLU A 111 -8.17 8.43 2.90
N LEU A 112 -8.35 7.16 2.55
CA LEU A 112 -9.67 6.52 2.47
C LEU A 112 -10.36 6.46 3.82
N ALA A 113 -9.61 6.19 4.89
CA ALA A 113 -10.13 6.22 6.27
C ALA A 113 -10.36 7.65 6.76
N ASP A 114 -9.84 8.68 6.06
CA ASP A 114 -9.93 10.09 6.45
C ASP A 114 -9.39 10.32 7.88
N VAL A 115 -8.17 9.83 8.12
CA VAL A 115 -7.52 9.95 9.45
C VAL A 115 -7.24 11.42 9.76
N GLN A 116 -7.68 11.86 10.94
CA GLN A 116 -7.48 13.21 11.44
C GLN A 116 -6.56 13.18 12.67
N PHE A 117 -5.98 14.34 13.01
CA PHE A 117 -5.19 14.45 14.24
C PHE A 117 -6.09 14.15 15.48
N GLY A 118 -5.55 13.36 16.39
CA GLY A 118 -6.24 12.98 17.61
C GLY A 118 -7.14 11.76 17.48
N ASP A 119 -7.29 11.18 16.27
CA ASP A 119 -8.08 9.95 16.07
C ASP A 119 -7.41 8.73 16.73
N ASP A 120 -8.23 7.83 17.25
CA ASP A 120 -7.86 6.45 17.57
C ASP A 120 -7.97 5.62 16.28
N VAL A 121 -6.86 5.03 15.83
CA VAL A 121 -6.77 4.32 14.54
C VAL A 121 -6.40 2.87 14.76
N CYS A 122 -7.05 1.94 14.05
CA CYS A 122 -6.65 0.53 14.01
C CYS A 122 -6.24 0.14 12.58
N VAL A 123 -5.02 -0.35 12.41
CA VAL A 123 -4.52 -0.90 11.14
C VAL A 123 -4.56 -2.42 11.20
N VAL A 124 -5.40 -3.04 10.37
CA VAL A 124 -5.56 -4.50 10.28
C VAL A 124 -4.65 -5.04 9.19
N GLY A 125 -3.66 -5.86 9.61
CA GLY A 125 -2.66 -6.44 8.72
C GLY A 125 -1.42 -5.58 8.59
N ILE A 126 -0.39 -5.85 9.41
CA ILE A 126 0.92 -5.15 9.36
C ILE A 126 1.95 -5.87 8.49
N GLY A 127 1.57 -6.22 7.25
CA GLY A 127 2.52 -6.47 6.17
C GLY A 127 3.15 -5.15 5.67
N PRO A 128 3.90 -5.16 4.55
CA PRO A 128 4.56 -3.95 4.04
C PRO A 128 3.62 -2.77 3.85
N VAL A 129 2.46 -2.98 3.22
CA VAL A 129 1.42 -1.95 3.03
C VAL A 129 0.89 -1.45 4.36
N GLY A 130 0.52 -2.37 5.28
CA GLY A 130 -0.02 -1.97 6.58
C GLY A 130 1.00 -1.23 7.44
N LEU A 131 2.29 -1.57 7.37
CA LEU A 131 3.35 -0.80 8.03
C LEU A 131 3.42 0.64 7.51
N MET A 132 3.20 0.83 6.20
CA MET A 132 3.12 2.17 5.62
C MET A 132 1.80 2.87 5.98
N SER A 133 0.71 2.13 6.19
CA SER A 133 -0.52 2.71 6.77
C SER A 133 -0.29 3.18 8.22
N VAL A 134 0.47 2.43 9.02
CA VAL A 134 0.88 2.85 10.38
C VAL A 134 1.70 4.14 10.31
N ALA A 135 2.74 4.19 9.45
CA ALA A 135 3.56 5.38 9.28
C ALA A 135 2.73 6.59 8.81
N GLY A 136 1.86 6.38 7.83
CA GLY A 136 0.96 7.42 7.33
C GLY A 136 0.00 7.95 8.39
N ALA A 137 -0.64 7.07 9.18
CA ALA A 137 -1.52 7.47 10.26
C ALA A 137 -0.78 8.25 11.37
N ALA A 138 0.43 7.82 11.72
CA ALA A 138 1.28 8.56 12.67
C ALA A 138 1.62 9.96 12.14
N LEU A 139 1.97 10.10 10.86
CA LEU A 139 2.25 11.40 10.23
C LEU A 139 1.01 12.30 10.16
N HIS A 140 -0.21 11.74 10.11
CA HIS A 140 -1.47 12.47 10.19
C HIS A 140 -1.88 12.82 11.63
N GLY A 141 -1.11 12.38 12.64
CA GLY A 141 -1.34 12.76 14.02
C GLY A 141 -2.33 11.88 14.78
N ALA A 142 -2.47 10.61 14.42
CA ALA A 142 -3.25 9.65 15.21
C ALA A 142 -2.81 9.66 16.68
N ALA A 143 -3.77 9.67 17.63
CA ALA A 143 -3.47 9.70 19.05
C ALA A 143 -3.15 8.31 19.59
N GLN A 144 -4.00 7.33 19.29
CA GLN A 144 -3.72 5.93 19.53
C GLN A 144 -3.65 5.19 18.20
N LEU A 145 -2.66 4.34 18.05
CA LEU A 145 -2.43 3.63 16.81
C LEU A 145 -2.23 2.14 17.10
N PHE A 146 -3.32 1.39 16.93
CA PHE A 146 -3.35 -0.06 17.09
C PHE A 146 -2.90 -0.72 15.79
N ALA A 147 -1.95 -1.64 15.88
CA ALA A 147 -1.40 -2.36 14.74
C ALA A 147 -1.62 -3.87 14.89
N VAL A 148 -2.46 -4.46 14.04
CA VAL A 148 -2.89 -5.87 14.13
C VAL A 148 -1.99 -6.76 13.30
N GLY A 149 -1.27 -7.68 13.95
CA GLY A 149 -0.42 -8.66 13.30
C GLY A 149 0.30 -9.58 14.27
N SER A 150 0.92 -10.65 13.77
CA SER A 150 1.53 -11.69 14.63
C SER A 150 3.02 -11.93 14.39
N ARG A 151 3.61 -11.37 13.31
CA ARG A 151 5.05 -11.57 13.02
C ARG A 151 5.89 -10.58 13.84
N PRO A 152 6.89 -11.06 14.61
CA PRO A 152 7.69 -10.19 15.48
C PRO A 152 8.39 -9.05 14.72
N VAL A 153 8.99 -9.34 13.56
CA VAL A 153 9.67 -8.33 12.73
C VAL A 153 8.72 -7.21 12.30
N CYS A 154 7.46 -7.55 11.95
CA CYS A 154 6.45 -6.57 11.60
C CYS A 154 5.97 -5.76 12.81
N ALA A 155 5.85 -6.41 13.99
CA ALA A 155 5.46 -5.74 15.22
C ALA A 155 6.52 -4.72 15.66
N GLU A 156 7.79 -5.05 15.54
CA GLU A 156 8.90 -4.13 15.82
C GLU A 156 8.90 -2.95 14.85
N ALA A 157 8.78 -3.23 13.56
CA ALA A 157 8.68 -2.18 12.54
C ALA A 157 7.46 -1.27 12.77
N ALA A 158 6.31 -1.83 13.15
CA ALA A 158 5.11 -1.05 13.44
C ALA A 158 5.34 -0.07 14.62
N ARG A 159 6.01 -0.51 15.70
CA ARG A 159 6.39 0.39 16.80
C ARG A 159 7.32 1.51 16.33
N ARG A 160 8.30 1.18 15.50
CA ARG A 160 9.21 2.17 14.91
C ARG A 160 8.47 3.21 14.06
N TYR A 161 7.39 2.79 13.36
CA TYR A 161 6.54 3.68 12.58
C TYR A 161 5.46 4.41 13.38
N GLY A 162 5.41 4.23 14.71
CA GLY A 162 4.55 4.99 15.58
C GLY A 162 3.33 4.24 16.13
N ALA A 163 3.23 2.92 15.93
CA ALA A 163 2.19 2.14 16.60
C ALA A 163 2.33 2.22 18.13
N THR A 164 1.27 2.61 18.80
CA THR A 164 1.23 2.68 20.27
C THR A 164 0.98 1.31 20.89
N GLU A 165 0.24 0.45 20.19
CA GLU A 165 -0.12 -0.89 20.64
C GLU A 165 -0.04 -1.90 19.48
N ILE A 166 0.47 -3.09 19.79
CA ILE A 166 0.42 -4.23 18.84
C ILE A 166 -0.63 -5.22 19.35
N LEU A 167 -1.58 -5.54 18.48
CA LEU A 167 -2.64 -6.51 18.77
C LEU A 167 -2.34 -7.80 17.98
N ASN A 168 -2.22 -8.90 18.72
CA ASN A 168 -1.88 -10.19 18.13
C ASN A 168 -3.15 -11.04 17.95
N TYR A 169 -3.61 -11.24 16.71
CA TYR A 169 -4.80 -12.04 16.42
C TYR A 169 -4.66 -13.52 16.81
N ARG A 170 -3.43 -14.01 17.11
CA ARG A 170 -3.21 -15.37 17.63
C ARG A 170 -3.42 -15.47 19.12
N GLU A 171 -3.49 -14.35 19.82
CA GLU A 171 -3.65 -14.29 21.28
C GLU A 171 -5.12 -14.05 21.70
N GLY A 172 -6.01 -13.83 20.72
CA GLY A 172 -7.43 -13.66 20.97
C GLY A 172 -8.14 -12.82 19.92
N ASP A 173 -9.43 -12.63 20.11
CA ASP A 173 -10.29 -11.82 19.27
C ASP A 173 -9.82 -10.37 19.23
N ILE A 174 -9.55 -9.85 18.03
CA ILE A 174 -9.00 -8.48 17.86
C ILE A 174 -10.02 -7.40 18.21
N VAL A 175 -11.32 -7.66 18.03
CA VAL A 175 -12.38 -6.72 18.45
C VAL A 175 -12.38 -6.59 19.95
N ALA A 176 -12.31 -7.71 20.69
CA ALA A 176 -12.24 -7.71 22.14
C ALA A 176 -11.01 -6.95 22.65
N GLN A 177 -9.83 -7.18 22.04
CA GLN A 177 -8.59 -6.49 22.39
C GLN A 177 -8.72 -4.96 22.19
N VAL A 178 -9.28 -4.51 21.05
CA VAL A 178 -9.51 -3.08 20.78
C VAL A 178 -10.51 -2.50 21.78
N MET A 179 -11.63 -3.18 22.03
CA MET A 179 -12.66 -2.70 22.96
C MET A 179 -12.14 -2.59 24.39
N GLU A 180 -11.33 -3.53 24.85
CA GLU A 180 -10.68 -3.47 26.16
C GLU A 180 -9.79 -2.21 26.27
N LYS A 181 -8.88 -2.00 25.31
CA LYS A 181 -7.93 -0.89 25.31
C LYS A 181 -8.58 0.49 25.11
N THR A 182 -9.77 0.52 24.56
CA THR A 182 -10.55 1.75 24.36
C THR A 182 -11.67 1.94 25.41
N ASN A 183 -11.70 1.13 26.48
CA ASN A 183 -12.75 1.14 27.49
C ASN A 183 -14.16 1.01 26.88
N GLY A 184 -14.32 0.13 25.92
CA GLY A 184 -15.59 -0.16 25.25
C GLY A 184 -16.02 0.87 24.21
N ARG A 185 -15.20 1.90 23.93
CA ARG A 185 -15.57 2.98 22.98
C ARG A 185 -15.32 2.63 21.52
N GLY A 186 -14.34 1.76 21.24
CA GLY A 186 -13.87 1.49 19.89
C GLY A 186 -12.95 2.59 19.34
N VAL A 187 -12.66 2.53 18.04
CA VAL A 187 -11.75 3.45 17.33
C VAL A 187 -12.50 4.36 16.36
N ASP A 188 -11.89 5.49 16.00
CA ASP A 188 -12.45 6.45 15.04
C ASP A 188 -12.27 5.95 13.61
N ARG A 189 -11.12 5.30 13.33
CA ARG A 189 -10.73 4.86 11.98
C ARG A 189 -10.21 3.44 12.00
N VAL A 190 -10.54 2.69 10.95
CA VAL A 190 -9.94 1.37 10.68
C VAL A 190 -9.35 1.39 9.28
N ILE A 191 -8.10 0.94 9.14
CA ILE A 191 -7.46 0.74 7.86
C ILE A 191 -7.27 -0.76 7.65
N ILE A 192 -7.84 -1.30 6.56
CA ILE A 192 -7.71 -2.70 6.21
C ILE A 192 -6.61 -2.82 5.15
N ALA A 193 -5.46 -3.37 5.55
CA ALA A 193 -4.30 -3.64 4.70
C ALA A 193 -3.91 -5.13 4.68
N GLY A 194 -4.79 -5.99 5.17
CA GLY A 194 -4.67 -7.45 5.20
C GLY A 194 -5.93 -8.10 5.75
N GLY A 195 -5.95 -9.41 5.81
CA GLY A 195 -7.13 -10.19 6.20
C GLY A 195 -7.90 -10.72 4.99
N ASP A 196 -9.11 -11.17 5.21
CA ASP A 196 -9.98 -11.79 4.20
C ASP A 196 -11.32 -11.05 4.03
N ALA A 197 -12.06 -11.41 2.98
CA ALA A 197 -13.35 -10.78 2.69
C ALA A 197 -14.45 -11.18 3.69
N GLU A 198 -14.37 -12.36 4.29
CA GLU A 198 -15.45 -12.94 5.08
C GLU A 198 -15.51 -12.35 6.50
N CYS A 199 -14.35 -12.18 7.15
CA CYS A 199 -14.28 -11.79 8.58
C CYS A 199 -13.88 -10.32 8.78
N THR A 200 -12.87 -9.84 8.04
CA THR A 200 -12.15 -8.60 8.37
C THR A 200 -13.05 -7.36 8.38
N PHE A 201 -13.96 -7.24 7.41
CA PHE A 201 -14.90 -6.09 7.38
C PHE A 201 -15.89 -6.13 8.54
N GLY A 202 -16.37 -7.34 8.90
CA GLY A 202 -17.23 -7.52 10.05
C GLY A 202 -16.55 -7.11 11.36
N GLU A 203 -15.30 -7.51 11.56
CA GLU A 203 -14.47 -7.12 12.70
C GLU A 203 -14.23 -5.61 12.73
N ALA A 204 -13.87 -5.02 11.57
CA ALA A 204 -13.66 -3.59 11.46
C ALA A 204 -14.91 -2.78 11.84
N VAL A 205 -16.10 -3.20 11.38
CA VAL A 205 -17.36 -2.53 11.75
C VAL A 205 -17.65 -2.65 13.23
N LYS A 206 -17.34 -3.80 13.87
CA LYS A 206 -17.57 -4.01 15.31
C LYS A 206 -16.70 -3.12 16.19
N MET A 207 -15.44 -2.88 15.81
CA MET A 207 -14.53 -2.05 16.60
C MET A 207 -14.65 -0.55 16.30
N LEU A 208 -15.44 -0.16 15.29
CA LEU A 208 -15.58 1.23 14.86
C LEU A 208 -16.65 1.98 15.66
N LYS A 209 -16.33 3.18 16.15
CA LYS A 209 -17.29 4.10 16.77
C LYS A 209 -18.43 4.47 15.82
N PRO A 210 -19.61 4.90 16.31
CA PRO A 210 -20.58 5.60 15.45
C PRO A 210 -19.94 6.81 14.77
N GLY A 211 -20.23 7.02 13.50
CA GLY A 211 -19.60 8.06 12.69
C GLY A 211 -18.18 7.76 12.20
N GLY A 212 -17.61 6.61 12.59
CA GLY A 212 -16.27 6.23 12.19
C GLY A 212 -16.17 5.77 10.73
N ARG A 213 -14.92 5.61 10.24
CA ARG A 213 -14.66 5.30 8.83
C ARG A 213 -13.66 4.19 8.64
N ILE A 214 -13.90 3.33 7.66
CA ILE A 214 -13.03 2.24 7.22
C ILE A 214 -12.43 2.62 5.88
N GLY A 215 -11.09 2.54 5.76
CA GLY A 215 -10.35 2.61 4.51
C GLY A 215 -9.78 1.24 4.15
N ASN A 216 -10.17 0.68 3.00
CA ASN A 216 -9.66 -0.61 2.54
C ASN A 216 -8.72 -0.43 1.36
N VAL A 217 -7.49 -0.94 1.50
CA VAL A 217 -6.49 -1.06 0.43
C VAL A 217 -6.04 -2.52 0.24
N ASN A 218 -6.68 -3.46 0.92
CA ASN A 218 -6.40 -4.87 0.77
C ASN A 218 -7.08 -5.42 -0.48
N TYR A 219 -6.32 -6.16 -1.30
CA TYR A 219 -6.87 -6.92 -2.42
C TYR A 219 -7.57 -8.17 -1.88
N LEU A 220 -8.88 -8.25 -2.09
CA LEU A 220 -9.72 -9.36 -1.65
C LEU A 220 -9.71 -10.45 -2.73
N GLY A 221 -8.73 -11.34 -2.66
CA GLY A 221 -8.48 -12.35 -3.70
C GLY A 221 -9.43 -13.57 -3.68
N SER A 222 -10.34 -13.63 -2.71
CA SER A 222 -11.27 -14.78 -2.55
C SER A 222 -12.57 -14.35 -1.89
N GLY A 223 -13.60 -15.22 -1.96
CA GLY A 223 -14.94 -14.97 -1.44
C GLY A 223 -15.85 -14.26 -2.44
N GLU A 224 -17.15 -14.54 -2.34
CA GLU A 224 -18.17 -13.92 -3.21
C GLU A 224 -18.75 -12.64 -2.58
N ASN A 225 -18.69 -12.52 -1.26
CA ASN A 225 -19.37 -11.46 -0.53
C ASN A 225 -18.46 -10.84 0.54
N VAL A 226 -18.67 -9.57 0.79
CA VAL A 226 -18.17 -8.87 1.99
C VAL A 226 -19.33 -8.80 3.00
N LEU A 227 -19.15 -9.43 4.16
CA LEU A 227 -20.21 -9.51 5.18
C LEU A 227 -20.13 -8.34 6.16
N ILE A 228 -21.20 -7.57 6.24
CA ILE A 228 -21.33 -6.43 7.14
C ILE A 228 -22.38 -6.76 8.22
N PRO A 229 -22.01 -6.81 9.51
CA PRO A 229 -22.93 -7.13 10.58
C PRO A 229 -23.96 -5.99 10.78
N ARG A 230 -25.22 -6.29 10.57
CA ARG A 230 -26.31 -5.31 10.53
C ARG A 230 -26.48 -4.54 11.85
N ALA A 231 -26.40 -5.23 12.98
CA ALA A 231 -26.60 -4.60 14.29
C ALA A 231 -25.47 -3.61 14.60
N GLU A 232 -24.23 -4.04 14.42
CA GLU A 232 -23.06 -3.23 14.71
C GLU A 232 -22.88 -2.08 13.71
N TRP A 233 -23.47 -2.19 12.52
CA TRP A 233 -23.59 -1.06 11.59
C TRP A 233 -24.75 -0.13 11.94
N GLY A 234 -25.33 -0.27 13.14
CA GLY A 234 -26.46 0.53 13.58
C GLY A 234 -27.71 0.34 12.72
N CYS A 235 -27.98 -0.90 12.26
CA CYS A 235 -29.04 -1.22 11.31
C CYS A 235 -29.01 -0.37 10.01
N GLY A 236 -27.82 0.02 9.57
CA GLY A 236 -27.61 0.90 8.42
C GLY A 236 -27.65 2.40 8.72
N MET A 237 -27.85 2.78 9.98
CA MET A 237 -28.02 4.18 10.40
C MET A 237 -26.92 4.67 11.38
N GLY A 238 -25.86 3.89 11.57
CA GLY A 238 -24.76 4.21 12.51
C GLY A 238 -23.77 5.26 11.99
N HIS A 239 -24.01 5.88 10.83
CA HIS A 239 -23.12 6.82 10.15
C HIS A 239 -21.72 6.26 9.88
N LYS A 240 -21.55 4.93 9.91
CA LYS A 240 -20.28 4.27 9.59
C LYS A 240 -20.07 4.24 8.08
N THR A 241 -18.90 4.66 7.64
CA THR A 241 -18.53 4.71 6.20
C THR A 241 -17.50 3.63 5.90
N ILE A 242 -17.66 2.96 4.76
CA ILE A 242 -16.68 2.03 4.20
C ILE A 242 -16.23 2.58 2.85
N ALA A 243 -14.96 2.87 2.71
CA ALA A 243 -14.34 3.31 1.47
C ALA A 243 -13.23 2.33 1.10
N GLY A 244 -13.22 1.86 -0.13
CA GLY A 244 -12.14 1.03 -0.67
C GLY A 244 -11.60 1.62 -1.94
N GLY A 245 -10.30 1.44 -2.23
CA GLY A 245 -9.72 1.98 -3.44
C GLY A 245 -8.33 1.46 -3.76
N LEU A 246 -8.06 1.37 -5.07
CA LEU A 246 -6.72 1.21 -5.59
C LEU A 246 -5.97 2.54 -5.46
N MET A 247 -4.71 2.51 -5.03
CA MET A 247 -3.93 3.73 -4.85
C MET A 247 -3.82 4.52 -6.16
N PRO A 248 -3.93 5.84 -6.12
CA PRO A 248 -3.69 6.66 -7.30
C PRO A 248 -2.19 6.65 -7.65
N GLY A 249 -1.89 6.44 -8.93
CA GLY A 249 -0.54 6.58 -9.47
C GLY A 249 -0.17 8.05 -9.72
N GLY A 250 0.76 8.25 -10.63
CA GLY A 250 1.12 9.54 -11.16
C GLY A 250 2.33 10.20 -10.52
N ARG A 251 3.03 10.97 -11.36
CA ARG A 251 4.30 11.62 -11.04
C ARG A 251 4.21 12.48 -9.77
N LEU A 252 3.23 13.36 -9.70
CA LEU A 252 3.12 14.31 -8.58
C LEU A 252 2.99 13.62 -7.22
N ARG A 253 2.27 12.48 -7.17
CA ARG A 253 2.17 11.69 -5.94
C ARG A 253 3.53 11.10 -5.55
N MET A 254 4.27 10.56 -6.51
CA MET A 254 5.62 10.02 -6.27
C MET A 254 6.59 11.10 -5.79
N GLU A 255 6.56 12.29 -6.40
CA GLU A 255 7.39 13.43 -5.99
C GLU A 255 7.10 13.86 -4.55
N LYS A 256 5.82 13.95 -4.16
CA LYS A 256 5.43 14.28 -2.78
C LYS A 256 5.91 13.23 -1.77
N LEU A 257 5.82 11.95 -2.12
CA LEU A 257 6.28 10.86 -1.26
C LEU A 257 7.81 10.81 -1.19
N ALA A 258 8.51 11.04 -2.30
CA ALA A 258 9.96 11.14 -2.34
C ALA A 258 10.49 12.28 -1.43
N ALA A 259 9.79 13.40 -1.36
CA ALA A 259 10.12 14.49 -0.46
C ALA A 259 10.07 14.08 1.03
N LEU A 260 9.23 13.11 1.41
CA LEU A 260 9.23 12.57 2.78
C LEU A 260 10.50 11.77 3.09
N LEU A 261 11.04 11.05 2.11
CA LEU A 261 12.34 10.36 2.25
C LEU A 261 13.48 11.38 2.34
N GLN A 262 13.51 12.35 1.43
CA GLN A 262 14.55 13.40 1.40
C GLN A 262 14.64 14.20 2.71
N THR A 263 13.49 14.50 3.31
CA THR A 263 13.43 15.27 4.56
C THR A 263 13.57 14.42 5.82
N GLY A 264 13.75 13.09 5.67
CA GLY A 264 13.82 12.15 6.80
C GLY A 264 12.53 12.00 7.59
N ARG A 265 11.38 12.45 7.03
CA ARG A 265 10.07 12.28 7.67
C ARG A 265 9.55 10.85 7.56
N LEU A 266 10.02 10.11 6.57
CA LEU A 266 9.73 8.69 6.35
C LEU A 266 11.04 7.96 6.06
N ASP A 267 11.27 6.83 6.73
CA ASP A 267 12.35 5.90 6.44
C ASP A 267 11.73 4.57 6.02
N THR A 268 11.97 4.14 4.78
CA THR A 268 11.42 2.89 4.23
C THR A 268 12.38 1.71 4.33
N LEU A 269 13.65 1.94 4.68
CA LEU A 269 14.65 0.88 4.80
C LEU A 269 14.25 -0.24 5.79
N PRO A 270 13.56 0.03 6.91
CA PRO A 270 13.09 -1.02 7.81
C PRO A 270 12.12 -2.03 7.20
N LEU A 271 11.49 -1.71 6.05
CA LEU A 271 10.67 -2.68 5.32
C LEU A 271 11.52 -3.74 4.62
N ILE A 272 12.76 -3.41 4.28
CA ILE A 272 13.61 -4.22 3.41
C ILE A 272 14.44 -5.16 4.28
N THR A 273 13.93 -6.37 4.44
CA THR A 273 14.57 -7.39 5.30
C THR A 273 15.52 -8.31 4.54
N HIS A 274 15.34 -8.45 3.22
CA HIS A 274 16.14 -9.33 2.38
C HIS A 274 16.55 -8.60 1.11
N ARG A 275 17.84 -8.71 0.75
CA ARG A 275 18.41 -8.11 -0.47
C ARG A 275 19.05 -9.21 -1.30
N PHE A 276 18.72 -9.23 -2.56
CA PHE A 276 19.29 -10.12 -3.55
C PHE A 276 20.02 -9.29 -4.61
N HIS A 277 21.08 -9.81 -5.15
CA HIS A 277 21.87 -9.18 -6.21
C HIS A 277 21.88 -10.08 -7.43
N GLY A 278 21.54 -9.53 -8.59
CA GLY A 278 21.45 -10.25 -9.85
C GLY A 278 20.04 -10.73 -10.19
N PHE A 279 19.76 -10.72 -11.49
CA PHE A 279 18.44 -11.09 -12.04
C PHE A 279 18.06 -12.55 -11.74
N GLU A 280 19.04 -13.43 -11.65
CA GLU A 280 18.89 -14.86 -11.38
C GLU A 280 18.21 -15.15 -10.03
N HIS A 281 18.22 -14.21 -9.10
CA HIS A 281 17.58 -14.35 -7.78
C HIS A 281 16.12 -13.88 -7.75
N MET A 282 15.54 -13.47 -8.88
CA MET A 282 14.17 -12.95 -8.95
C MET A 282 13.14 -14.00 -8.49
N GLU A 283 13.29 -15.25 -8.96
CA GLU A 283 12.40 -16.33 -8.55
C GLU A 283 12.52 -16.64 -7.05
N GLU A 284 13.75 -16.66 -6.52
CA GLU A 284 14.00 -16.89 -5.09
C GLU A 284 13.30 -15.84 -4.22
N ALA A 285 13.39 -14.57 -4.60
CA ALA A 285 12.73 -13.47 -3.91
C ALA A 285 11.20 -13.60 -3.95
N LEU A 286 10.62 -14.03 -5.08
CA LEU A 286 9.19 -14.29 -5.21
C LEU A 286 8.73 -15.46 -4.34
N LEU A 287 9.49 -16.55 -4.33
CA LEU A 287 9.19 -17.71 -3.49
C LEU A 287 9.29 -17.37 -2.01
N LEU A 288 10.23 -16.52 -1.62
CA LEU A 288 10.34 -16.01 -0.26
C LEU A 288 9.06 -15.24 0.14
N MET A 289 8.55 -14.37 -0.73
CA MET A 289 7.28 -13.66 -0.51
C MET A 289 6.07 -14.59 -0.40
N LYS A 290 6.06 -15.68 -1.15
CA LYS A 290 5.01 -16.71 -1.07
C LYS A 290 5.06 -17.44 0.28
N ASN A 291 6.24 -17.83 0.71
CA ASN A 291 6.45 -18.63 1.93
C ASN A 291 6.33 -17.82 3.23
N LYS A 292 6.54 -16.50 3.18
CA LYS A 292 6.41 -15.53 4.28
C LYS A 292 7.06 -15.99 5.59
N PRO A 293 8.38 -16.24 5.64
CA PRO A 293 9.05 -16.59 6.88
C PRO A 293 8.90 -15.47 7.93
N ARG A 294 9.16 -15.79 9.19
CA ARG A 294 8.83 -14.91 10.33
C ARG A 294 9.65 -13.61 10.36
N ASP A 295 10.81 -13.61 9.75
CA ASP A 295 11.77 -12.50 9.64
C ASP A 295 11.63 -11.69 8.35
N LEU A 296 10.69 -12.05 7.47
CA LEU A 296 10.45 -11.35 6.23
C LEU A 296 9.43 -10.22 6.41
N ILE A 297 9.77 -9.02 5.92
CA ILE A 297 8.80 -7.97 5.58
C ILE A 297 8.72 -7.86 4.05
N LYS A 298 9.79 -7.40 3.40
CA LYS A 298 9.87 -7.23 1.95
C LYS A 298 11.26 -7.60 1.44
N PRO A 299 11.40 -8.42 0.38
CA PRO A 299 12.64 -8.60 -0.35
C PRO A 299 12.78 -7.52 -1.43
N VAL A 300 14.02 -7.22 -1.79
CA VAL A 300 14.38 -6.37 -2.95
C VAL A 300 15.45 -7.10 -3.75
N VAL A 301 15.29 -7.08 -5.08
CA VAL A 301 16.32 -7.57 -6.02
C VAL A 301 16.99 -6.35 -6.66
N ILE A 302 18.30 -6.30 -6.58
CA ILE A 302 19.14 -5.23 -7.11
C ILE A 302 19.80 -5.78 -8.37
N LEU A 303 19.57 -5.15 -9.49
CA LEU A 303 20.22 -5.45 -10.76
C LEU A 303 21.44 -4.55 -10.90
N ASP A 304 22.59 -5.15 -11.15
CA ASP A 304 23.88 -4.47 -11.33
C ASP A 304 24.05 -3.93 -12.76
#